data_5655edf6ae0da14ffad7b51782717d3f
#
_entry.id   5655edf6ae0da14ffad7b51782717d3f
#
_cell.length_a   1.000
_cell.length_b   1.000
_cell.length_c   1.000
_cell.angle_alpha   90.00
_cell.angle_beta   90.00
_cell.angle_gamma   90.00
#
_symmetry.space_group_name_H-M   'P 1'
#
loop_
_entity.id
_entity.type
_entity.pdbx_description
1 polymer ?
#
loop_
_entity_poly.entity_id
_entity_poly.type
_entity_poly.pdbx_seq_one_letter_code
_entity_poly.pdbx_strand_id
1 'polypeptide(L)'
;PGFLIGGVPRNFVVSARLGKQVAVHERPYFVIEADEYDTAFFDKRSKFVHYRPRTAVLNNLEFDHADIFDDLAAIERQFNHLLRCVPSTGRVVINGFEESLQRVVGAGCWSELRSFGPANADLVALGPAHDFAVQARHLDIAPSPQVTWGLSGVFNQHNALAAIAAAEHVGVAIPNACAALSSFQNVKRRLEVFATVALHGDTAAAPVTIYDDFAHHPTAIRLTLEGLRARLGENARILAIFEPRSNTMKLGTMKAQLPWSLEPADLAFCHSGGLDWSATEALAPMGSKAQTHGDIASLVQAVQAQTKPGDVLVCMSNGGFGGIHAKLQAALIKS
;
A
#
# COMPACT_ATOMS: atom_id res chain seq x y z
N PRO A 1 23.13 -2.39 1.80
CA PRO A 1 22.36 -3.42 2.49
C PRO A 1 21.82 -4.48 1.54
N GLY A 2 21.55 -5.69 2.08
CA GLY A 2 20.70 -6.68 1.43
C GLY A 2 19.23 -6.36 1.66
N PHE A 3 18.34 -7.00 0.89
CA PHE A 3 16.91 -6.90 1.13
C PHE A 3 16.14 -8.11 0.57
N LEU A 4 14.97 -8.33 1.15
CA LEU A 4 13.92 -9.22 0.65
C LEU A 4 12.57 -8.50 0.86
N ILE A 5 11.87 -8.24 -0.24
CA ILE A 5 10.58 -7.53 -0.24
C ILE A 5 9.62 -8.20 -1.22
N GLY A 6 8.31 -8.15 -0.95
CA GLY A 6 7.30 -8.81 -1.76
C GLY A 6 7.10 -8.18 -3.14
N GLY A 7 7.38 -6.90 -3.29
CA GLY A 7 7.29 -6.18 -4.55
C GLY A 7 8.62 -6.09 -5.31
N VAL A 8 8.60 -5.54 -6.53
CA VAL A 8 9.80 -5.28 -7.33
C VAL A 8 10.01 -3.77 -7.42
N PRO A 9 10.96 -3.19 -6.63
CA PRO A 9 11.29 -1.77 -6.72
C PRO A 9 11.88 -1.43 -8.08
N ARG A 10 11.43 -0.36 -8.70
CA ARG A 10 11.93 0.07 -10.01
C ARG A 10 13.40 0.48 -9.99
N ASN A 11 13.87 1.01 -8.86
CA ASN A 11 15.29 1.34 -8.66
C ASN A 11 16.22 0.13 -8.71
N PHE A 12 15.74 -1.09 -8.40
CA PHE A 12 16.59 -2.28 -8.25
C PHE A 12 16.26 -3.41 -9.22
N VAL A 13 15.06 -3.42 -9.78
CA VAL A 13 14.54 -4.40 -10.76
C VAL A 13 14.51 -5.86 -10.25
N VAL A 14 14.78 -6.07 -8.96
CA VAL A 14 14.73 -7.37 -8.27
C VAL A 14 14.03 -7.21 -6.92
N SER A 15 13.35 -8.25 -6.45
CA SER A 15 12.68 -8.27 -5.14
C SER A 15 13.59 -8.69 -3.99
N ALA A 16 14.75 -9.27 -4.29
CA ALA A 16 15.73 -9.71 -3.30
C ALA A 16 17.15 -9.58 -3.81
N ARG A 17 18.06 -9.24 -2.90
CA ARG A 17 19.49 -9.33 -3.15
C ARG A 17 20.24 -9.48 -1.83
N LEU A 18 21.39 -10.14 -1.85
CA LEU A 18 22.34 -10.13 -0.75
C LEU A 18 23.03 -8.76 -0.68
N GLY A 19 23.34 -8.32 0.53
CA GLY A 19 24.21 -7.16 0.75
C GLY A 19 25.61 -7.42 0.23
N LYS A 20 26.37 -6.36 -0.07
CA LYS A 20 27.82 -6.48 -0.31
C LYS A 20 28.48 -7.03 0.95
N GLN A 21 29.52 -7.86 0.76
CA GLN A 21 30.39 -8.23 1.87
C GLN A 21 31.01 -6.96 2.46
N VAL A 22 30.94 -6.85 3.76
CA VAL A 22 31.56 -5.79 4.56
C VAL A 22 32.76 -6.36 5.28
N ALA A 23 33.63 -5.51 5.83
CA ALA A 23 34.79 -5.96 6.61
C ALA A 23 34.37 -6.91 7.76
N VAL A 24 35.27 -7.80 8.18
CA VAL A 24 35.00 -8.89 9.14
C VAL A 24 34.34 -8.40 10.44
N HIS A 25 34.54 -7.14 10.81
CA HIS A 25 33.99 -6.54 12.03
C HIS A 25 32.71 -5.73 11.80
N GLU A 26 32.27 -5.54 10.55
CA GLU A 26 31.07 -4.82 10.21
C GLU A 26 29.90 -5.81 10.03
N ARG A 27 28.74 -5.46 10.57
CA ARG A 27 27.50 -6.23 10.35
C ARG A 27 26.74 -5.63 9.18
N PRO A 28 26.55 -6.35 8.07
CA PRO A 28 25.76 -5.85 6.96
C PRO A 28 24.30 -5.71 7.39
N TYR A 29 23.68 -4.60 7.02
CA TYR A 29 22.24 -4.43 7.19
C TYR A 29 21.48 -5.25 6.16
N PHE A 30 20.34 -5.81 6.60
CA PHE A 30 19.39 -6.49 5.75
C PHE A 30 17.99 -5.94 6.03
N VAL A 31 17.27 -5.54 5.00
CA VAL A 31 15.90 -5.03 5.07
C VAL A 31 14.96 -6.14 4.60
N ILE A 32 13.99 -6.49 5.43
CA ILE A 32 13.02 -7.53 5.10
C ILE A 32 11.60 -7.00 5.29
N GLU A 33 10.75 -7.23 4.29
CA GLU A 33 9.31 -7.06 4.44
C GLU A 33 8.79 -8.15 5.37
N ALA A 34 8.16 -7.74 6.46
CA ALA A 34 7.64 -8.62 7.48
C ALA A 34 6.12 -8.80 7.30
N ASP A 35 5.65 -10.01 7.52
CA ASP A 35 4.29 -10.46 7.32
C ASP A 35 3.86 -11.22 8.59
N GLU A 36 2.66 -10.94 9.10
CA GLU A 36 2.06 -11.57 10.27
C GLU A 36 1.53 -12.97 10.01
N TYR A 37 1.50 -13.42 8.75
CA TYR A 37 1.04 -14.75 8.38
C TYR A 37 1.86 -15.85 9.08
N ASP A 38 1.25 -17.02 9.29
CA ASP A 38 1.92 -18.13 9.95
C ASP A 38 3.16 -18.61 9.17
N THR A 39 4.14 -19.14 9.92
CA THR A 39 5.45 -19.50 9.37
C THR A 39 5.38 -20.73 8.46
N ALA A 40 4.72 -21.80 8.95
CA ALA A 40 4.63 -23.08 8.26
C ALA A 40 3.48 -23.92 8.82
N PHE A 41 3.19 -25.04 8.16
CA PHE A 41 2.18 -25.99 8.63
C PHE A 41 2.36 -26.44 10.10
N PHE A 42 3.60 -26.60 10.52
CA PHE A 42 3.97 -27.05 11.86
C PHE A 42 4.37 -25.90 12.82
N ASP A 43 4.41 -24.67 12.35
CA ASP A 43 4.69 -23.48 13.17
C ASP A 43 3.69 -22.37 12.85
N LYS A 44 2.70 -22.20 13.72
CA LYS A 44 1.61 -21.26 13.58
C LYS A 44 1.93 -19.86 14.13
N ARG A 45 3.16 -19.62 14.57
CA ARG A 45 3.61 -18.27 14.92
C ARG A 45 3.81 -17.44 13.65
N SER A 46 3.55 -16.16 13.76
CA SER A 46 3.80 -15.22 12.65
C SER A 46 5.28 -15.22 12.26
N LYS A 47 5.56 -15.17 10.95
CA LYS A 47 6.93 -15.27 10.39
C LYS A 47 7.89 -14.27 10.99
N PHE A 48 7.44 -13.06 11.25
CA PHE A 48 8.29 -11.97 11.72
C PHE A 48 8.96 -12.24 13.08
N VAL A 49 8.44 -13.14 13.93
CA VAL A 49 9.09 -13.47 15.21
C VAL A 49 10.45 -14.19 15.02
N HIS A 50 10.64 -14.81 13.85
CA HIS A 50 11.89 -15.49 13.50
C HIS A 50 12.97 -14.53 13.02
N TYR A 51 12.60 -13.32 12.57
CA TYR A 51 13.55 -12.35 12.01
C TYR A 51 14.37 -11.64 13.08
N ARG A 52 13.89 -11.54 14.30
CA ARG A 52 14.57 -10.89 15.44
C ARG A 52 15.17 -9.55 15.04
N PRO A 53 14.34 -8.60 14.59
CA PRO A 53 14.83 -7.34 14.04
C PRO A 53 15.49 -6.49 15.12
N ARG A 54 16.47 -5.69 14.72
CA ARG A 54 17.01 -4.61 15.54
C ARG A 54 16.24 -3.32 15.37
N THR A 55 15.62 -3.15 14.22
CA THR A 55 14.70 -2.07 13.91
C THR A 55 13.42 -2.70 13.38
N ALA A 56 12.31 -2.51 14.07
CA ALA A 56 10.98 -2.95 13.63
C ALA A 56 10.14 -1.74 13.26
N VAL A 57 9.55 -1.75 12.07
CA VAL A 57 8.57 -0.73 11.64
C VAL A 57 7.20 -1.36 11.66
N LEU A 58 6.29 -0.78 12.44
CA LEU A 58 4.87 -1.11 12.52
C LEU A 58 4.10 0.04 11.91
N ASN A 59 3.67 -0.13 10.66
CA ASN A 59 3.15 0.98 9.85
C ASN A 59 1.65 1.16 10.04
N ASN A 60 0.89 0.08 9.89
CA ASN A 60 -0.55 0.01 10.19
C ASN A 60 -0.88 -1.40 10.69
N LEU A 61 -1.96 -1.50 11.43
CA LEU A 61 -2.45 -2.76 11.95
C LEU A 61 -3.97 -2.76 11.96
N GLU A 62 -4.54 -3.48 11.02
CA GLU A 62 -5.98 -3.68 10.88
C GLU A 62 -6.29 -5.17 10.69
N PHE A 63 -7.58 -5.53 10.76
CA PHE A 63 -7.96 -6.93 10.62
C PHE A 63 -7.82 -7.39 9.17
N ASP A 64 -6.97 -8.39 8.95
CA ASP A 64 -6.83 -9.12 7.69
C ASP A 64 -6.54 -10.60 8.00
N HIS A 65 -6.30 -11.41 6.97
CA HIS A 65 -6.00 -12.84 7.11
C HIS A 65 -7.05 -13.60 7.94
N ALA A 66 -8.34 -13.37 7.65
CA ALA A 66 -9.47 -13.99 8.32
C ALA A 66 -9.49 -15.53 8.23
N ASP A 67 -8.61 -16.12 7.42
CA ASP A 67 -8.38 -17.56 7.32
C ASP A 67 -7.50 -18.13 8.44
N ILE A 68 -6.76 -17.27 9.17
CA ILE A 68 -5.87 -17.69 10.27
C ILE A 68 -6.03 -16.89 11.56
N PHE A 69 -6.70 -15.73 11.53
CA PHE A 69 -6.98 -14.91 12.70
C PHE A 69 -8.47 -14.70 12.89
N ASP A 70 -8.95 -14.91 14.12
CA ASP A 70 -10.35 -14.75 14.47
C ASP A 70 -10.76 -13.28 14.58
N ASP A 71 -9.83 -12.43 15.07
CA ASP A 71 -10.08 -11.01 15.35
C ASP A 71 -8.79 -10.18 15.33
N LEU A 72 -8.95 -8.86 15.40
CA LEU A 72 -7.84 -7.92 15.47
C LEU A 72 -6.96 -8.15 16.71
N ALA A 73 -7.55 -8.54 17.85
CA ALA A 73 -6.78 -8.80 19.07
C ALA A 73 -5.83 -10.00 18.91
N ALA A 74 -6.18 -10.98 18.08
CA ALA A 74 -5.28 -12.09 17.74
C ALA A 74 -4.05 -11.59 16.99
N ILE A 75 -4.22 -10.65 16.05
CA ILE A 75 -3.12 -10.02 15.31
C ILE A 75 -2.29 -9.14 16.26
N GLU A 76 -2.92 -8.32 17.11
CA GLU A 76 -2.22 -7.49 18.11
C GLU A 76 -1.31 -8.33 19.02
N ARG A 77 -1.74 -9.54 19.42
CA ARG A 77 -0.91 -10.48 20.19
C ARG A 77 0.35 -10.91 19.41
N GLN A 78 0.23 -11.15 18.12
CA GLN A 78 1.40 -11.50 17.30
C GLN A 78 2.38 -10.34 17.20
N PHE A 79 1.88 -9.12 17.00
CA PHE A 79 2.71 -7.92 17.00
C PHE A 79 3.39 -7.68 18.35
N ASN A 80 2.72 -7.95 19.47
CA ASN A 80 3.38 -7.92 20.78
C ASN A 80 4.49 -8.99 20.90
N HIS A 81 4.31 -10.18 20.31
CA HIS A 81 5.38 -11.18 20.24
C HIS A 81 6.58 -10.68 19.42
N LEU A 82 6.34 -9.94 18.33
CA LEU A 82 7.41 -9.28 17.58
C LEU A 82 8.17 -8.27 18.44
N LEU A 83 7.47 -7.40 19.21
CA LEU A 83 8.11 -6.41 20.08
C LEU A 83 9.06 -7.08 21.09
N ARG A 84 8.69 -8.25 21.63
CA ARG A 84 9.55 -9.04 22.53
C ARG A 84 10.81 -9.59 21.87
N CYS A 85 10.84 -9.67 20.53
CA CYS A 85 12.02 -10.12 19.78
C CYS A 85 13.00 -8.97 19.48
N VAL A 86 12.58 -7.71 19.63
CA VAL A 86 13.45 -6.55 19.44
C VAL A 86 14.31 -6.37 20.69
N PRO A 87 15.65 -6.31 20.58
CA PRO A 87 16.52 -6.15 21.74
C PRO A 87 16.35 -4.75 22.37
N SER A 88 16.72 -4.59 23.64
CA SER A 88 16.66 -3.31 24.35
C SER A 88 17.49 -2.19 23.71
N THR A 89 18.52 -2.56 22.93
CA THR A 89 19.31 -1.62 22.11
C THR A 89 18.75 -1.41 20.72
N GLY A 90 17.57 -1.97 20.42
CA GLY A 90 16.86 -1.83 19.17
C GLY A 90 15.87 -0.68 19.18
N ARG A 91 15.20 -0.49 18.07
CA ARG A 91 14.17 0.56 17.91
C ARG A 91 12.88 -0.03 17.32
N VAL A 92 11.75 0.37 17.88
CA VAL A 92 10.41 0.15 17.34
C VAL A 92 9.92 1.48 16.78
N VAL A 93 9.52 1.48 15.51
CA VAL A 93 8.97 2.66 14.82
C VAL A 93 7.48 2.41 14.60
N ILE A 94 6.62 3.30 15.08
CA ILE A 94 5.16 3.14 14.97
C ILE A 94 4.49 4.33 14.28
N ASN A 95 3.41 4.04 13.56
CA ASN A 95 2.46 5.04 13.13
C ASN A 95 1.65 5.54 14.33
N GLY A 96 1.79 6.80 14.66
CA GLY A 96 1.11 7.41 15.82
C GLY A 96 -0.40 7.60 15.64
N PHE A 97 -0.94 7.44 14.43
CA PHE A 97 -2.38 7.47 14.17
C PHE A 97 -3.09 6.15 14.50
N GLU A 98 -2.36 5.04 14.63
CA GLU A 98 -2.91 3.70 14.78
C GLU A 98 -3.16 3.35 16.24
N GLU A 99 -4.41 3.37 16.68
CA GLU A 99 -4.79 2.98 18.04
C GLU A 99 -4.45 1.52 18.36
N SER A 100 -4.55 0.63 17.37
CA SER A 100 -4.17 -0.78 17.49
C SER A 100 -2.68 -0.93 17.85
N LEU A 101 -1.80 -0.14 17.22
CA LEU A 101 -0.38 -0.13 17.56
C LEU A 101 -0.10 0.46 18.93
N GLN A 102 -0.89 1.44 19.36
CA GLN A 102 -0.81 1.99 20.71
C GLN A 102 -1.14 0.92 21.76
N ARG A 103 -2.17 0.09 21.53
CA ARG A 103 -2.50 -1.05 22.40
C ARG A 103 -1.39 -2.10 22.43
N VAL A 104 -0.80 -2.41 21.26
CA VAL A 104 0.34 -3.33 21.16
C VAL A 104 1.53 -2.86 21.98
N VAL A 105 1.90 -1.58 21.87
CA VAL A 105 2.99 -0.97 22.65
C VAL A 105 2.63 -0.91 24.13
N GLY A 106 1.40 -0.56 24.48
CA GLY A 106 0.89 -0.54 25.86
C GLY A 106 0.93 -1.90 26.56
N ALA A 107 0.85 -3.00 25.80
CA ALA A 107 1.03 -4.36 26.33
C ALA A 107 2.49 -4.70 26.64
N GLY A 108 3.44 -3.84 26.27
CA GLY A 108 4.87 -3.91 26.61
C GLY A 108 5.79 -3.65 25.42
N CYS A 109 6.69 -2.69 25.59
CA CYS A 109 7.79 -2.39 24.67
C CYS A 109 9.05 -2.12 25.49
N TRP A 110 10.13 -2.82 25.20
CA TRP A 110 11.39 -2.77 25.96
C TRP A 110 12.55 -2.16 25.18
N SER A 111 12.26 -1.68 23.97
CA SER A 111 13.21 -1.04 23.07
C SER A 111 12.90 0.44 22.96
N GLU A 112 13.78 1.21 22.35
CA GLU A 112 13.49 2.60 22.02
C GLU A 112 12.25 2.68 21.12
N LEU A 113 11.29 3.53 21.49
CA LEU A 113 10.10 3.78 20.70
C LEU A 113 10.26 5.09 19.92
N ARG A 114 9.92 5.05 18.64
CA ARG A 114 9.89 6.21 17.75
C ARG A 114 8.56 6.26 17.04
N SER A 115 7.87 7.39 17.11
CA SER A 115 6.57 7.58 16.44
C SER A 115 6.70 8.49 15.22
N PHE A 116 5.80 8.30 14.26
CA PHE A 116 5.65 9.20 13.11
C PHE A 116 4.17 9.47 12.83
N GLY A 117 3.90 10.57 12.14
CA GLY A 117 2.58 10.92 11.58
C GLY A 117 1.91 12.10 12.27
N PRO A 118 1.19 11.95 13.41
CA PRO A 118 0.46 13.04 14.02
C PRO A 118 1.37 14.17 14.51
N ALA A 119 0.80 15.36 14.71
CA ALA A 119 1.52 16.58 15.04
C ALA A 119 2.39 16.49 16.31
N ASN A 120 2.09 15.57 17.21
CA ASN A 120 2.86 15.32 18.43
C ASN A 120 3.86 14.15 18.30
N ALA A 121 3.95 13.51 17.15
CA ALA A 121 4.90 12.42 16.89
C ALA A 121 6.35 12.92 16.84
N ASP A 122 7.30 11.97 16.95
CA ASP A 122 8.74 12.27 16.85
C ASP A 122 9.14 12.75 15.45
N LEU A 123 8.53 12.17 14.40
CA LEU A 123 8.71 12.61 13.01
C LEU A 123 7.37 13.06 12.42
N VAL A 124 7.36 14.26 11.87
CA VAL A 124 6.17 14.87 11.25
C VAL A 124 6.54 15.40 9.88
N ALA A 125 5.64 15.19 8.91
CA ALA A 125 5.77 15.79 7.58
C ALA A 125 5.17 17.19 7.56
N LEU A 126 5.86 18.11 6.88
CA LEU A 126 5.44 19.50 6.67
C LEU A 126 5.28 19.74 5.17
N GLY A 127 4.06 19.84 4.70
CA GLY A 127 3.73 20.03 3.29
C GLY A 127 2.88 18.92 2.69
N PRO A 128 2.50 19.03 1.41
CA PRO A 128 1.67 18.04 0.72
C PRO A 128 2.42 16.72 0.49
N ALA A 129 1.70 15.63 0.26
CA ALA A 129 2.26 14.27 0.21
C ALA A 129 3.35 14.07 -0.87
N HIS A 130 3.38 14.88 -1.91
CA HIS A 130 4.35 14.81 -3.01
C HIS A 130 5.54 15.78 -2.87
N ASP A 131 5.45 16.72 -1.92
CA ASP A 131 6.48 17.76 -1.70
C ASP A 131 6.47 18.24 -0.24
N PHE A 132 7.30 17.64 0.61
CA PHE A 132 7.29 17.87 2.05
C PHE A 132 8.69 17.87 2.67
N ALA A 133 8.86 18.63 3.74
CA ALA A 133 9.99 18.51 4.65
C ALA A 133 9.64 17.60 5.83
N VAL A 134 10.65 17.12 6.55
CA VAL A 134 10.47 16.31 7.76
C VAL A 134 10.98 17.08 8.97
N GLN A 135 10.11 17.27 9.96
CA GLN A 135 10.47 17.78 11.26
C GLN A 135 10.75 16.61 12.20
N ALA A 136 11.97 16.48 12.66
CA ALA A 136 12.36 15.53 13.70
C ALA A 136 12.27 16.22 15.07
N ARG A 137 11.15 16.03 15.76
CA ARG A 137 10.85 16.76 17.03
C ARG A 137 11.68 16.28 18.22
N HIS A 138 12.21 15.06 18.15
CA HIS A 138 13.12 14.49 19.16
C HIS A 138 14.55 15.04 19.04
N LEU A 139 14.82 15.76 17.96
CA LEU A 139 16.06 16.48 17.75
C LEU A 139 15.75 17.98 17.72
N ASP A 140 16.60 18.80 18.34
CA ASP A 140 16.48 20.25 18.26
C ASP A 140 17.19 20.76 17.00
N ILE A 141 16.62 20.42 15.83
CA ILE A 141 17.13 20.80 14.52
C ILE A 141 16.04 21.38 13.63
N ALA A 142 16.46 22.20 12.67
CA ALA A 142 15.55 22.70 11.64
C ALA A 142 14.94 21.55 10.82
N PRO A 143 13.78 21.78 10.16
CA PRO A 143 13.22 20.81 9.23
C PRO A 143 14.22 20.38 8.15
N SER A 144 14.09 19.15 7.68
CA SER A 144 14.94 18.59 6.63
C SER A 144 14.80 19.35 5.30
N PRO A 145 15.71 19.14 4.32
CA PRO A 145 15.43 19.45 2.92
C PRO A 145 14.14 18.76 2.44
N GLN A 146 13.53 19.33 1.41
CA GLN A 146 12.32 18.78 0.79
C GLN A 146 12.52 17.39 0.22
N VAL A 147 11.53 16.53 0.42
CA VAL A 147 11.31 15.29 -0.34
C VAL A 147 10.31 15.62 -1.45
N THR A 148 10.78 15.68 -2.68
CA THR A 148 9.92 15.88 -3.86
C THR A 148 9.95 14.63 -4.71
N TRP A 149 8.80 13.99 -4.92
CA TRP A 149 8.69 12.72 -5.64
C TRP A 149 7.38 12.58 -6.43
N GLY A 150 7.30 11.56 -7.27
CA GLY A 150 6.09 11.29 -8.08
C GLY A 150 4.99 10.51 -7.37
N LEU A 151 5.13 10.20 -6.06
CA LEU A 151 4.13 9.43 -5.32
C LEU A 151 3.01 10.35 -4.83
N SER A 152 1.80 9.82 -4.78
CA SER A 152 0.61 10.50 -4.28
C SER A 152 0.03 9.78 -3.06
N GLY A 153 -0.77 10.51 -2.27
CA GLY A 153 -1.45 10.01 -1.08
C GLY A 153 -0.62 10.12 0.19
N VAL A 154 -1.30 10.52 1.27
CA VAL A 154 -0.71 10.72 2.60
C VAL A 154 -0.08 9.45 3.14
N PHE A 155 -0.62 8.28 2.79
CA PHE A 155 -0.03 7.00 3.20
C PHE A 155 1.41 6.81 2.69
N ASN A 156 1.75 7.29 1.50
CA ASN A 156 3.14 7.27 1.01
C ASN A 156 4.04 8.23 1.80
N GLN A 157 3.52 9.38 2.21
CA GLN A 157 4.22 10.29 3.11
C GLN A 157 4.49 9.63 4.47
N HIS A 158 3.52 8.91 5.03
CA HIS A 158 3.71 8.12 6.26
C HIS A 158 4.75 7.00 6.06
N ASN A 159 4.71 6.30 4.94
CA ASN A 159 5.74 5.31 4.60
C ASN A 159 7.15 5.93 4.53
N ALA A 160 7.26 7.16 4.01
CA ALA A 160 8.53 7.90 4.01
C ALA A 160 9.03 8.21 5.42
N LEU A 161 8.16 8.72 6.30
CA LEU A 161 8.51 8.99 7.69
C LEU A 161 8.98 7.73 8.41
N ALA A 162 8.29 6.61 8.22
CA ALA A 162 8.68 5.30 8.74
C ALA A 162 10.06 4.87 8.26
N ALA A 163 10.32 5.01 6.96
CA ALA A 163 11.62 4.67 6.35
C ALA A 163 12.74 5.56 6.88
N ILE A 164 12.49 6.87 7.04
CA ILE A 164 13.45 7.83 7.61
C ILE A 164 13.78 7.47 9.07
N ALA A 165 12.76 7.17 9.89
CA ALA A 165 12.95 6.78 11.29
C ALA A 165 13.78 5.49 11.44
N ALA A 166 13.55 4.52 10.53
CA ALA A 166 14.33 3.28 10.50
C ALA A 166 15.77 3.53 10.02
N ALA A 167 15.96 4.37 9.00
CA ALA A 167 17.27 4.73 8.47
C ALA A 167 18.12 5.52 9.50
N GLU A 168 17.49 6.43 10.23
CA GLU A 168 18.14 7.17 11.32
C GLU A 168 18.72 6.23 12.38
N HIS A 169 17.99 5.19 12.78
CA HIS A 169 18.46 4.22 13.77
C HIS A 169 19.75 3.50 13.35
N VAL A 170 19.99 3.37 12.07
CA VAL A 170 21.21 2.74 11.53
C VAL A 170 22.26 3.75 11.10
N GLY A 171 22.15 5.02 11.55
CA GLY A 171 23.14 6.05 11.37
C GLY A 171 23.03 6.85 10.06
N VAL A 172 21.94 6.73 9.31
CA VAL A 172 21.69 7.57 8.12
C VAL A 172 21.12 8.91 8.58
N ALA A 173 21.82 10.00 8.31
CA ALA A 173 21.33 11.33 8.62
C ALA A 173 20.01 11.62 7.87
N ILE A 174 19.05 12.28 8.53
CA ILE A 174 17.72 12.60 7.98
C ILE A 174 17.81 13.29 6.60
N PRO A 175 18.67 14.30 6.38
CA PRO A 175 18.81 14.91 5.05
C PRO A 175 19.21 13.93 3.96
N ASN A 176 20.06 12.95 4.25
CA ASN A 176 20.48 11.92 3.30
C ASN A 176 19.33 10.93 3.00
N ALA A 177 18.54 10.59 4.02
CA ALA A 177 17.35 9.76 3.84
C ALA A 177 16.30 10.48 2.96
N CYS A 178 16.07 11.78 3.17
CA CYS A 178 15.17 12.60 2.36
C CYS A 178 15.66 12.69 0.89
N ALA A 179 16.96 12.93 0.67
CA ALA A 179 17.52 12.95 -0.67
C ALA A 179 17.37 11.60 -1.40
N ALA A 180 17.54 10.48 -0.68
CA ALA A 180 17.34 9.15 -1.24
C ALA A 180 15.87 8.91 -1.62
N LEU A 181 14.91 9.38 -0.83
CA LEU A 181 13.48 9.27 -1.13
C LEU A 181 13.10 10.08 -2.38
N SER A 182 13.67 11.26 -2.61
CA SER A 182 13.42 12.05 -3.81
C SER A 182 13.85 11.33 -5.11
N SER A 183 14.73 10.33 -5.02
CA SER A 183 15.14 9.46 -6.15
C SER A 183 14.36 8.15 -6.22
N PHE A 184 13.43 7.89 -5.32
CA PHE A 184 12.67 6.65 -5.23
C PHE A 184 11.63 6.54 -6.36
N GLN A 185 11.68 5.43 -7.12
CA GLN A 185 10.86 5.22 -8.32
C GLN A 185 9.61 4.36 -8.09
N ASN A 186 9.23 4.13 -6.83
CA ASN A 186 8.13 3.25 -6.46
C ASN A 186 8.39 1.75 -6.77
N VAL A 187 7.40 0.95 -6.48
CA VAL A 187 7.34 -0.51 -6.70
C VAL A 187 6.39 -0.78 -7.86
N LYS A 188 6.66 -1.80 -8.65
CA LYS A 188 5.72 -2.25 -9.70
C LYS A 188 4.35 -2.53 -9.10
N ARG A 189 3.32 -2.25 -9.89
CA ARG A 189 1.92 -2.45 -9.49
C ARG A 189 1.49 -1.62 -8.26
N ARG A 190 2.04 -0.40 -8.10
CA ARG A 190 1.60 0.59 -7.12
C ARG A 190 1.29 1.90 -7.84
N LEU A 191 0.02 2.05 -8.29
CA LEU A 191 -0.43 3.10 -9.21
C LEU A 191 0.52 3.24 -10.41
N GLU A 192 0.92 2.11 -10.97
CA GLU A 192 1.78 2.06 -12.15
C GLU A 192 0.95 2.37 -13.40
N VAL A 193 1.40 3.32 -14.21
CA VAL A 193 0.79 3.54 -15.52
C VAL A 193 1.09 2.33 -16.40
N PHE A 194 0.05 1.54 -16.68
CA PHE A 194 0.15 0.39 -17.58
C PHE A 194 0.13 0.84 -19.05
N ALA A 195 -0.80 1.74 -19.40
CA ALA A 195 -0.93 2.27 -20.75
C ALA A 195 -1.65 3.64 -20.75
N THR A 196 -1.35 4.43 -21.78
CA THR A 196 -2.12 5.62 -22.15
C THR A 196 -2.58 5.41 -23.57
N VAL A 197 -3.90 5.48 -23.81
CA VAL A 197 -4.52 5.11 -25.09
C VAL A 197 -5.42 6.23 -25.62
N ALA A 198 -5.34 6.46 -26.92
CA ALA A 198 -6.33 7.29 -27.63
C ALA A 198 -7.60 6.45 -27.80
N LEU A 199 -8.71 6.91 -27.21
CA LEU A 199 -9.98 6.21 -27.27
C LEU A 199 -10.47 6.15 -28.72
N HIS A 200 -10.77 4.92 -29.20
CA HIS A 200 -11.17 4.67 -30.59
C HIS A 200 -10.19 5.21 -31.64
N GLY A 201 -8.90 5.34 -31.28
CA GLY A 201 -7.87 5.88 -32.17
C GLY A 201 -7.92 7.40 -32.36
N ASP A 202 -8.82 8.12 -31.68
CA ASP A 202 -8.87 9.58 -31.74
C ASP A 202 -7.73 10.21 -30.95
N THR A 203 -6.69 10.63 -31.67
CA THR A 203 -5.50 11.28 -31.09
C THR A 203 -5.71 12.76 -30.78
N ALA A 204 -6.84 13.36 -31.21
CA ALA A 204 -7.18 14.75 -30.90
C ALA A 204 -7.91 14.88 -29.56
N ALA A 205 -8.56 13.80 -29.09
CA ALA A 205 -9.21 13.74 -27.79
C ALA A 205 -8.21 13.47 -26.67
N ALA A 206 -8.57 13.83 -25.43
CA ALA A 206 -7.76 13.53 -24.24
C ALA A 206 -7.60 12.01 -24.08
N PRO A 207 -6.38 11.51 -23.90
CA PRO A 207 -6.15 10.07 -23.80
C PRO A 207 -6.69 9.48 -22.50
N VAL A 208 -7.07 8.21 -22.54
CA VAL A 208 -7.44 7.41 -21.38
C VAL A 208 -6.18 6.82 -20.76
N THR A 209 -6.04 6.92 -19.43
CA THR A 209 -4.91 6.32 -18.71
C THR A 209 -5.36 5.09 -17.93
N ILE A 210 -4.67 3.97 -18.10
CA ILE A 210 -4.90 2.71 -17.38
C ILE A 210 -3.79 2.53 -16.36
N TYR A 211 -4.16 2.39 -15.08
CA TYR A 211 -3.26 2.09 -13.98
C TYR A 211 -3.38 0.64 -13.54
N ASP A 212 -2.25 0.04 -13.13
CA ASP A 212 -2.17 -1.23 -12.39
C ASP A 212 -1.85 -0.94 -10.92
N ASP A 213 -2.67 -1.47 -10.02
CA ASP A 213 -2.46 -1.34 -8.58
C ASP A 213 -2.70 -2.67 -7.85
N PHE A 214 -1.94 -2.89 -6.79
CA PHE A 214 -2.01 -4.12 -5.98
C PHE A 214 -3.06 -4.04 -4.87
N ALA A 215 -3.74 -2.91 -4.68
CA ALA A 215 -4.76 -2.74 -3.65
C ALA A 215 -5.85 -3.82 -3.77
N HIS A 216 -6.15 -4.47 -2.67
CA HIS A 216 -7.12 -5.56 -2.60
C HIS A 216 -7.87 -5.61 -1.26
N HIS A 217 -7.42 -4.87 -0.24
CA HIS A 217 -8.11 -4.62 1.03
C HIS A 217 -8.90 -3.31 0.93
N PRO A 218 -10.09 -3.17 1.55
CA PRO A 218 -10.91 -1.96 1.44
C PRO A 218 -10.17 -0.67 1.77
N THR A 219 -9.39 -0.64 2.84
CA THR A 219 -8.57 0.53 3.21
C THR A 219 -7.55 0.86 2.13
N ALA A 220 -6.85 -0.15 1.58
CA ALA A 220 -5.87 0.06 0.52
C ALA A 220 -6.52 0.58 -0.77
N ILE A 221 -7.71 0.06 -1.15
CA ILE A 221 -8.50 0.54 -2.28
C ILE A 221 -8.84 2.02 -2.09
N ARG A 222 -9.38 2.38 -0.92
CA ARG A 222 -9.74 3.77 -0.61
C ARG A 222 -8.54 4.69 -0.70
N LEU A 223 -7.45 4.37 -0.01
CA LEU A 223 -6.24 5.20 0.00
C LEU A 223 -5.62 5.37 -1.39
N THR A 224 -5.64 4.32 -2.22
CA THR A 224 -5.21 4.40 -3.62
C THR A 224 -6.06 5.40 -4.41
N LEU A 225 -7.38 5.30 -4.30
CA LEU A 225 -8.32 6.17 -5.01
C LEU A 225 -8.26 7.63 -4.50
N GLU A 226 -8.18 7.85 -3.18
CA GLU A 226 -8.00 9.17 -2.58
C GLU A 226 -6.67 9.82 -3.02
N GLY A 227 -5.58 9.06 -3.00
CA GLY A 227 -4.28 9.55 -3.46
C GLY A 227 -4.29 9.94 -4.94
N LEU A 228 -5.00 9.16 -5.76
CA LEU A 228 -5.16 9.45 -7.18
C LEU A 228 -6.06 10.68 -7.39
N ARG A 229 -7.17 10.80 -6.67
CA ARG A 229 -8.08 11.95 -6.68
C ARG A 229 -7.33 13.24 -6.29
N ALA A 230 -6.57 13.20 -5.19
CA ALA A 230 -5.78 14.35 -4.76
C ALA A 230 -4.75 14.82 -5.80
N ARG A 231 -4.19 13.88 -6.59
CA ARG A 231 -3.23 14.18 -7.65
C ARG A 231 -3.87 14.74 -8.91
N LEU A 232 -5.02 14.21 -9.29
CA LEU A 232 -5.69 14.55 -10.56
C LEU A 232 -6.69 15.69 -10.42
N GLY A 233 -7.15 15.99 -9.22
CA GLY A 233 -8.17 16.98 -8.91
C GLY A 233 -9.60 16.45 -9.05
N GLU A 234 -10.56 17.26 -8.61
CA GLU A 234 -11.98 16.89 -8.53
C GLU A 234 -12.64 16.66 -9.90
N ASN A 235 -12.12 17.27 -10.95
CA ASN A 235 -12.69 17.16 -12.30
C ASN A 235 -12.28 15.90 -13.06
N ALA A 236 -11.28 15.16 -12.58
CA ALA A 236 -10.86 13.90 -13.19
C ALA A 236 -11.93 12.83 -12.95
N ARG A 237 -12.25 12.04 -13.98
CA ARG A 237 -13.19 10.94 -13.86
C ARG A 237 -12.43 9.63 -13.65
N ILE A 238 -12.62 9.00 -12.49
CA ILE A 238 -11.92 7.78 -12.05
C ILE A 238 -12.87 6.59 -12.11
N LEU A 239 -12.51 5.58 -12.89
CA LEU A 239 -13.18 4.29 -12.99
C LEU A 239 -12.37 3.25 -12.21
N ALA A 240 -12.90 2.76 -11.09
CA ALA A 240 -12.31 1.71 -10.29
C ALA A 240 -12.72 0.34 -10.82
N ILE A 241 -11.76 -0.50 -11.15
CA ILE A 241 -11.98 -1.86 -11.69
C ILE A 241 -11.25 -2.82 -10.74
N PHE A 242 -11.98 -3.74 -10.09
CA PHE A 242 -11.36 -4.56 -9.04
C PHE A 242 -11.93 -5.98 -8.97
N GLU A 243 -11.14 -6.87 -8.36
CA GLU A 243 -11.58 -8.23 -8.03
C GLU A 243 -11.36 -8.51 -6.52
N PRO A 244 -12.37 -8.93 -5.77
CA PRO A 244 -12.24 -9.42 -4.40
C PRO A 244 -11.59 -10.80 -4.37
N ARG A 245 -10.25 -10.87 -4.39
CA ARG A 245 -9.51 -12.11 -4.62
C ARG A 245 -8.79 -12.68 -3.40
N SER A 246 -8.32 -11.84 -2.47
CA SER A 246 -7.65 -12.32 -1.25
C SER A 246 -8.56 -13.25 -0.45
N ASN A 247 -7.99 -14.11 0.41
CA ASN A 247 -8.78 -15.02 1.24
C ASN A 247 -9.82 -14.26 2.06
N THR A 248 -9.44 -13.18 2.74
CA THR A 248 -10.35 -12.31 3.49
C THR A 248 -11.49 -11.76 2.63
N MET A 249 -11.19 -11.30 1.41
CA MET A 249 -12.19 -10.76 0.50
C MET A 249 -13.13 -11.84 -0.04
N LYS A 250 -12.62 -13.03 -0.37
CA LYS A 250 -13.43 -14.18 -0.82
C LYS A 250 -14.38 -14.68 0.26
N LEU A 251 -13.95 -14.69 1.52
CA LEU A 251 -14.80 -15.03 2.66
C LEU A 251 -15.93 -13.99 2.88
N GLY A 252 -15.85 -12.83 2.25
CA GLY A 252 -16.85 -11.76 2.38
C GLY A 252 -16.82 -11.02 3.72
N THR A 253 -15.81 -11.25 4.54
CA THR A 253 -15.66 -10.60 5.85
C THR A 253 -15.67 -9.08 5.75
N MET A 254 -15.07 -8.54 4.68
CA MET A 254 -14.93 -7.10 4.45
C MET A 254 -15.96 -6.53 3.44
N LYS A 255 -16.93 -7.32 2.96
CA LYS A 255 -17.86 -6.92 1.89
C LYS A 255 -18.64 -5.64 2.21
N ALA A 256 -18.99 -5.42 3.48
CA ALA A 256 -19.71 -4.24 3.93
C ALA A 256 -18.91 -2.93 3.81
N GLN A 257 -17.58 -3.02 3.72
CA GLN A 257 -16.69 -1.86 3.58
C GLN A 257 -16.45 -1.45 2.12
N LEU A 258 -16.86 -2.27 1.15
CA LEU A 258 -16.63 -2.01 -0.27
C LEU A 258 -17.24 -0.67 -0.75
N PRO A 259 -18.50 -0.31 -0.44
CA PRO A 259 -19.04 0.98 -0.84
C PRO A 259 -18.21 2.16 -0.34
N TRP A 260 -17.80 2.11 0.93
CA TRP A 260 -16.92 3.11 1.54
C TRP A 260 -15.55 3.19 0.84
N SER A 261 -14.97 2.04 0.50
CA SER A 261 -13.65 1.99 -0.12
C SER A 261 -13.62 2.56 -1.55
N LEU A 262 -14.75 2.52 -2.24
CA LEU A 262 -14.91 2.93 -3.64
C LEU A 262 -15.51 4.33 -3.78
N GLU A 263 -15.91 4.99 -2.68
CA GLU A 263 -16.52 6.32 -2.69
C GLU A 263 -15.75 7.38 -3.48
N PRO A 264 -14.38 7.41 -3.45
CA PRO A 264 -13.62 8.40 -4.20
C PRO A 264 -13.64 8.20 -5.73
N ALA A 265 -14.14 7.06 -6.23
CA ALA A 265 -14.29 6.78 -7.65
C ALA A 265 -15.64 7.29 -8.18
N ASP A 266 -15.68 7.64 -9.46
CA ASP A 266 -16.93 8.05 -10.15
C ASP A 266 -17.77 6.83 -10.55
N LEU A 267 -17.11 5.75 -10.96
CA LEU A 267 -17.72 4.46 -11.27
C LEU A 267 -16.87 3.33 -10.69
N ALA A 268 -17.53 2.22 -10.34
CA ALA A 268 -16.88 1.01 -9.86
C ALA A 268 -17.36 -0.22 -10.63
N PHE A 269 -16.42 -1.06 -11.04
CA PHE A 269 -16.66 -2.30 -11.78
C PHE A 269 -16.03 -3.46 -11.04
N CYS A 270 -16.86 -4.37 -10.54
CA CYS A 270 -16.43 -5.53 -9.77
C CYS A 270 -16.45 -6.80 -10.61
N HIS A 271 -15.34 -7.51 -10.68
CA HIS A 271 -15.34 -8.91 -11.11
C HIS A 271 -15.80 -9.79 -9.96
N SER A 272 -16.98 -10.39 -10.08
CA SER A 272 -17.62 -11.20 -9.03
C SER A 272 -17.49 -12.71 -9.26
N GLY A 273 -16.80 -13.12 -10.31
CA GLY A 273 -16.63 -14.56 -10.60
C GLY A 273 -15.86 -15.30 -9.51
N GLY A 274 -16.42 -16.41 -9.02
CA GLY A 274 -15.80 -17.25 -7.99
C GLY A 274 -15.95 -16.75 -6.57
N LEU A 275 -16.88 -15.82 -6.30
CA LEU A 275 -17.27 -15.40 -4.95
C LEU A 275 -18.45 -16.24 -4.45
N ASP A 276 -18.42 -16.63 -3.18
CA ASP A 276 -19.49 -17.34 -2.49
C ASP A 276 -20.54 -16.39 -1.87
N TRP A 277 -20.43 -15.08 -2.12
CA TRP A 277 -21.32 -14.03 -1.65
C TRP A 277 -21.73 -13.09 -2.80
N SER A 278 -22.83 -12.38 -2.64
CA SER A 278 -23.37 -11.46 -3.64
C SER A 278 -22.64 -10.11 -3.62
N ALA A 279 -21.75 -9.89 -4.60
CA ALA A 279 -21.10 -8.59 -4.80
C ALA A 279 -22.13 -7.50 -5.17
N THR A 280 -23.19 -7.85 -5.88
CA THR A 280 -24.29 -6.94 -6.23
C THR A 280 -24.97 -6.39 -4.99
N GLU A 281 -25.29 -7.26 -4.00
CA GLU A 281 -25.88 -6.82 -2.73
C GLU A 281 -24.92 -5.96 -1.92
N ALA A 282 -23.64 -6.35 -1.86
CA ALA A 282 -22.63 -5.60 -1.13
C ALA A 282 -22.42 -4.18 -1.70
N LEU A 283 -22.53 -4.02 -3.00
CA LEU A 283 -22.37 -2.75 -3.70
C LEU A 283 -23.68 -1.98 -3.92
N ALA A 284 -24.83 -2.52 -3.51
CA ALA A 284 -26.14 -1.88 -3.66
C ALA A 284 -26.19 -0.43 -3.11
N PRO A 285 -25.50 -0.08 -2.00
CA PRO A 285 -25.47 1.30 -1.51
C PRO A 285 -24.90 2.32 -2.51
N MET A 286 -24.10 1.87 -3.49
CA MET A 286 -23.51 2.75 -4.52
C MET A 286 -24.49 3.05 -5.67
N GLY A 287 -25.63 2.37 -5.75
CA GLY A 287 -26.62 2.54 -6.80
C GLY A 287 -26.06 2.33 -8.21
N SER A 288 -26.35 3.23 -9.12
CA SER A 288 -25.89 3.17 -10.51
C SER A 288 -24.38 3.38 -10.70
N LYS A 289 -23.65 3.79 -9.66
CA LYS A 289 -22.20 3.96 -9.72
C LYS A 289 -21.44 2.62 -9.74
N ALA A 290 -22.05 1.52 -9.29
CA ALA A 290 -21.38 0.23 -9.24
C ALA A 290 -22.04 -0.80 -10.16
N GLN A 291 -21.21 -1.62 -10.80
CA GLN A 291 -21.62 -2.73 -11.64
C GLN A 291 -20.82 -3.99 -11.28
N THR A 292 -21.47 -5.16 -11.38
CA THR A 292 -20.86 -6.45 -11.11
C THR A 292 -20.93 -7.35 -12.33
N HIS A 293 -19.84 -8.05 -12.61
CA HIS A 293 -19.71 -8.94 -13.79
C HIS A 293 -19.07 -10.26 -13.39
N GLY A 294 -19.69 -11.37 -13.80
CA GLY A 294 -19.22 -12.73 -13.46
C GLY A 294 -18.00 -13.19 -14.25
N ASP A 295 -17.68 -12.52 -15.35
CA ASP A 295 -16.55 -12.87 -16.23
C ASP A 295 -15.82 -11.61 -16.74
N ILE A 296 -14.57 -11.82 -17.15
CA ILE A 296 -13.70 -10.73 -17.61
C ILE A 296 -14.17 -10.12 -18.92
N ALA A 297 -14.82 -10.86 -19.80
CA ALA A 297 -15.22 -10.34 -21.11
C ALA A 297 -16.38 -9.34 -20.95
N SER A 298 -17.40 -9.70 -20.17
CA SER A 298 -18.51 -8.80 -19.84
C SER A 298 -18.05 -7.57 -19.04
N LEU A 299 -17.08 -7.75 -18.13
CA LEU A 299 -16.47 -6.63 -17.39
C LEU A 299 -15.79 -5.64 -18.34
N VAL A 300 -14.95 -6.14 -19.27
CA VAL A 300 -14.26 -5.29 -20.27
C VAL A 300 -15.25 -4.54 -21.14
N GLN A 301 -16.30 -5.20 -21.61
CA GLN A 301 -17.35 -4.56 -22.43
C GLN A 301 -18.07 -3.44 -21.68
N ALA A 302 -18.42 -3.67 -20.40
CA ALA A 302 -19.07 -2.69 -19.58
C ALA A 302 -18.19 -1.46 -19.32
N VAL A 303 -16.92 -1.68 -19.01
CA VAL A 303 -15.94 -0.59 -18.83
C VAL A 303 -15.77 0.19 -20.12
N GLN A 304 -15.59 -0.48 -21.27
CA GLN A 304 -15.45 0.16 -22.59
C GLN A 304 -16.66 1.05 -22.90
N ALA A 305 -17.86 0.54 -22.68
CA ALA A 305 -19.12 1.28 -22.96
C ALA A 305 -19.28 2.54 -22.10
N GLN A 306 -18.65 2.60 -20.94
CA GLN A 306 -18.73 3.74 -20.01
C GLN A 306 -17.54 4.70 -20.11
N THR A 307 -16.45 4.26 -20.75
CA THR A 307 -15.22 5.05 -20.84
C THR A 307 -15.38 6.24 -21.78
N LYS A 308 -14.86 7.39 -21.36
CA LYS A 308 -14.86 8.66 -22.11
C LYS A 308 -13.43 9.16 -22.28
N PRO A 309 -13.18 10.06 -23.26
CA PRO A 309 -11.88 10.72 -23.39
C PRO A 309 -11.47 11.40 -22.08
N GLY A 310 -10.21 11.22 -21.68
CA GLY A 310 -9.64 11.77 -20.46
C GLY A 310 -9.91 10.94 -19.19
N ASP A 311 -10.64 9.84 -19.27
CA ASP A 311 -10.90 8.97 -18.12
C ASP A 311 -9.64 8.31 -17.60
N VAL A 312 -9.67 8.01 -16.32
CA VAL A 312 -8.62 7.29 -15.60
C VAL A 312 -9.19 5.97 -15.09
N LEU A 313 -8.64 4.87 -15.58
CA LEU A 313 -9.00 3.51 -15.19
C LEU A 313 -7.99 2.97 -14.21
N VAL A 314 -8.43 2.48 -13.05
CA VAL A 314 -7.55 1.88 -12.02
C VAL A 314 -7.93 0.42 -11.84
N CYS A 315 -7.06 -0.49 -12.30
CA CYS A 315 -7.25 -1.92 -12.13
C CYS A 315 -6.56 -2.37 -10.84
N MET A 316 -7.34 -2.88 -9.88
CA MET A 316 -6.88 -3.23 -8.53
C MET A 316 -7.05 -4.71 -8.24
N SER A 317 -5.93 -5.40 -7.98
CA SER A 317 -5.92 -6.84 -7.66
C SER A 317 -4.58 -7.27 -7.09
N ASN A 318 -4.57 -8.21 -6.15
CA ASN A 318 -3.35 -8.90 -5.70
C ASN A 318 -2.95 -10.09 -6.60
N GLY A 319 -3.63 -10.28 -7.73
CA GLY A 319 -3.36 -11.34 -8.70
C GLY A 319 -3.16 -10.84 -10.12
N GLY A 320 -3.27 -11.75 -11.08
CA GLY A 320 -3.12 -11.43 -12.51
C GLY A 320 -4.38 -10.84 -13.16
N PHE A 321 -5.49 -10.79 -12.44
CA PHE A 321 -6.79 -10.23 -12.87
C PHE A 321 -7.19 -10.65 -14.31
N GLY A 322 -6.95 -11.90 -14.68
CA GLY A 322 -7.29 -12.44 -16.01
C GLY A 322 -6.68 -11.66 -17.18
N GLY A 323 -5.61 -10.88 -16.96
CA GLY A 323 -4.98 -10.03 -17.97
C GLY A 323 -5.83 -8.82 -18.36
N ILE A 324 -6.64 -8.30 -17.44
CA ILE A 324 -7.61 -7.22 -17.66
C ILE A 324 -6.99 -5.99 -18.32
N HIS A 325 -5.77 -5.60 -17.94
CA HIS A 325 -5.09 -4.42 -18.44
C HIS A 325 -4.91 -4.45 -19.96
N ALA A 326 -4.34 -5.54 -20.49
CA ALA A 326 -4.14 -5.71 -21.93
C ALA A 326 -5.46 -5.82 -22.69
N LYS A 327 -6.48 -6.44 -22.09
CA LYS A 327 -7.81 -6.57 -22.68
C LYS A 327 -8.52 -5.23 -22.76
N LEU A 328 -8.46 -4.41 -21.70
CA LEU A 328 -8.98 -3.04 -21.71
C LEU A 328 -8.25 -2.18 -22.74
N GLN A 329 -6.91 -2.22 -22.75
CA GLN A 329 -6.12 -1.50 -23.75
C GLN A 329 -6.57 -1.85 -25.18
N ALA A 330 -6.71 -3.14 -25.48
CA ALA A 330 -7.12 -3.60 -26.81
C ALA A 330 -8.56 -3.20 -27.15
N ALA A 331 -9.48 -3.24 -26.17
CA ALA A 331 -10.87 -2.87 -26.36
C ALA A 331 -11.05 -1.35 -26.61
N LEU A 332 -10.31 -0.51 -25.88
CA LEU A 332 -10.40 0.94 -25.98
C LEU A 332 -9.78 1.51 -27.28
N ILE A 333 -8.83 0.81 -27.89
CA ILE A 333 -8.23 1.20 -29.17
C ILE A 333 -9.14 0.80 -30.34
N LYS A 334 -9.84 -0.33 -30.24
CA LYS A 334 -10.74 -0.81 -31.30
C LYS A 334 -12.04 0.02 -31.28
N SER A 335 -12.39 0.55 -32.41
CA SER A 335 -13.70 1.21 -32.69
C SER A 335 -14.79 0.19 -32.94
#